data_681f6297114abffcda661dc5c2cd4034
#
_entry.id   681f6297114abffcda661dc5c2cd4034
#
_cell.length_a   1.000
_cell.length_b   1.000
_cell.length_c   1.000
_cell.angle_alpha   90.00
_cell.angle_beta   90.00
_cell.angle_gamma   90.00
#
_symmetry.space_group_name_H-M   'P 1'
#
loop_
_entity.id
_entity.type
_entity.pdbx_description
1 polymer ?
#
loop_
_entity_poly.entity_id
_entity_poly.type
_entity_poly.pdbx_seq_one_letter_code
_entity_poly.pdbx_strand_id
1 'polypeptide(L)'
;VVAPSAISLKSFGQQKEHDAREMTAEEIEQTIRDFGEATRRAIEAGFDGVEIHGANHYLIHQFVSPYYNRRNDVWADNYKFPVAVIDEVVKAKKAHAYDDFIIGYRLSPEEAESPGISMEITEELIHQIANKPLDYIHVSLMDVNSVTREGKYKGENRLELIHQ
;
A
#
# COMPACT_ATOMS: atom_id res chain seq x y z
N VAL A 1 7.53 -17.24 4.42
CA VAL A 1 6.77 -16.01 4.20
C VAL A 1 7.37 -14.91 5.06
N VAL A 2 7.39 -13.67 4.57
CA VAL A 2 7.86 -12.48 5.30
C VAL A 2 6.74 -11.46 5.42
N ALA A 3 6.79 -10.61 6.48
CA ALA A 3 5.86 -9.53 6.73
C ALA A 3 6.58 -8.38 7.45
N PRO A 4 5.96 -7.20 7.64
CA PRO A 4 6.57 -6.12 8.43
C PRO A 4 7.00 -6.56 9.81
N SER A 5 6.21 -7.41 10.48
CA SER A 5 6.52 -7.99 11.79
C SER A 5 6.25 -9.49 11.81
N ALA A 6 6.80 -10.19 12.80
CA ALA A 6 6.56 -11.62 13.01
C ALA A 6 5.12 -11.83 13.51
N ILE A 7 4.24 -12.28 12.65
CA ILE A 7 2.82 -12.51 12.92
C ILE A 7 2.30 -13.75 12.19
N SER A 8 1.21 -14.33 12.70
CA SER A 8 0.46 -15.36 11.98
C SER A 8 -0.46 -14.71 10.95
N LEU A 9 -0.29 -15.05 9.68
CA LEU A 9 -1.09 -14.56 8.56
C LEU A 9 -2.19 -15.57 8.22
N LYS A 10 -3.44 -15.07 8.12
CA LYS A 10 -4.55 -15.86 7.59
C LYS A 10 -4.56 -15.78 6.08
N SER A 11 -4.40 -16.91 5.41
CA SER A 11 -4.58 -16.98 3.96
C SER A 11 -6.05 -16.82 3.59
N PHE A 12 -6.33 -15.98 2.60
CA PHE A 12 -7.69 -15.77 2.09
C PHE A 12 -8.29 -17.11 1.63
N GLY A 13 -9.41 -17.51 2.24
CA GLY A 13 -10.10 -18.76 1.90
C GLY A 13 -9.46 -20.06 2.40
N GLN A 14 -8.39 -20.03 3.19
CA GLN A 14 -7.77 -21.19 3.80
C GLN A 14 -7.89 -21.14 5.32
N GLN A 15 -8.15 -22.31 5.94
CA GLN A 15 -8.20 -22.44 7.42
C GLN A 15 -6.81 -22.45 8.07
N LYS A 16 -5.74 -22.46 7.28
CA LYS A 16 -4.36 -22.61 7.77
C LYS A 16 -3.71 -21.24 7.91
N GLU A 17 -3.31 -20.90 9.13
CA GLU A 17 -2.44 -19.76 9.41
C GLU A 17 -1.00 -20.10 8.98
N HIS A 18 -0.29 -19.09 8.47
CA HIS A 18 1.11 -19.17 8.14
C HIS A 18 1.90 -18.18 8.99
N ASP A 19 2.86 -18.67 9.74
CA ASP A 19 3.76 -17.80 10.48
C ASP A 19 4.67 -17.04 9.51
N ALA A 20 4.62 -15.73 9.60
CA ALA A 20 5.52 -14.85 8.86
C ALA A 20 6.68 -14.43 9.75
N ARG A 21 7.87 -14.43 9.17
CA ARG A 21 9.06 -13.85 9.79
C ARG A 21 9.07 -12.34 9.50
N GLU A 22 9.53 -11.57 10.49
CA GLU A 22 9.79 -10.16 10.31
C GLU A 22 10.89 -9.92 9.26
N MET A 23 10.66 -8.94 8.37
CA MET A 23 11.66 -8.50 7.41
C MET A 23 12.79 -7.74 8.11
N THR A 24 14.03 -7.96 7.70
CA THR A 24 15.14 -7.09 8.11
C THR A 24 15.06 -5.74 7.39
N ALA A 25 15.78 -4.72 7.88
CA ALA A 25 15.85 -3.42 7.23
C ALA A 25 16.42 -3.53 5.81
N GLU A 26 17.44 -4.38 5.62
CA GLU A 26 18.06 -4.62 4.31
C GLU A 26 17.09 -5.30 3.33
N GLU A 27 16.26 -6.22 3.81
CA GLU A 27 15.22 -6.86 2.99
C GLU A 27 14.14 -5.86 2.58
N ILE A 28 13.76 -4.93 3.47
CA ILE A 28 12.81 -3.85 3.15
C ILE A 28 13.39 -2.93 2.07
N GLU A 29 14.63 -2.47 2.26
CA GLU A 29 15.31 -1.63 1.27
C GLU A 29 15.50 -2.34 -0.08
N GLN A 30 15.82 -3.64 -0.06
CA GLN A 30 15.93 -4.43 -1.29
C GLN A 30 14.56 -4.53 -1.98
N THR A 31 13.49 -4.77 -1.23
CA THR A 31 12.13 -4.83 -1.78
C THR A 31 11.73 -3.51 -2.45
N ILE A 32 12.08 -2.37 -1.85
CA ILE A 32 11.84 -1.05 -2.47
C ILE A 32 12.58 -0.96 -3.82
N ARG A 33 13.85 -1.35 -3.88
CA ARG A 33 14.62 -1.40 -5.14
C ARG A 33 13.99 -2.35 -6.17
N ASP A 34 13.45 -3.48 -5.72
CA ASP A 34 12.80 -4.47 -6.59
C ASP A 34 11.52 -3.91 -7.24
N PHE A 35 10.77 -3.03 -6.56
CA PHE A 35 9.64 -2.30 -7.17
C PHE A 35 10.11 -1.38 -8.31
N GLY A 36 11.22 -0.66 -8.13
CA GLY A 36 11.83 0.14 -9.19
C GLY A 36 12.30 -0.72 -10.37
N GLU A 37 12.96 -1.83 -10.09
CA GLU A 37 13.42 -2.77 -11.13
C GLU A 37 12.23 -3.42 -11.88
N ALA A 38 11.15 -3.77 -11.19
CA ALA A 38 9.94 -4.28 -11.82
C ALA A 38 9.31 -3.22 -12.73
N THR A 39 9.29 -1.96 -12.32
CA THR A 39 8.82 -0.83 -13.13
C THR A 39 9.69 -0.64 -14.38
N ARG A 40 11.02 -0.68 -14.26
CA ARG A 40 11.95 -0.63 -15.40
C ARG A 40 11.63 -1.73 -16.42
N ARG A 41 11.43 -2.96 -15.95
CA ARG A 41 11.09 -4.09 -16.81
C ARG A 41 9.73 -3.92 -17.49
N ALA A 42 8.73 -3.37 -16.82
CA ALA A 42 7.44 -3.06 -17.41
C ALA A 42 7.58 -2.03 -18.55
N ILE A 43 8.35 -0.97 -18.33
CA ILE A 43 8.65 0.05 -19.34
C ILE A 43 9.34 -0.59 -20.55
N GLU A 44 10.38 -1.38 -20.35
CA GLU A 44 11.12 -2.05 -21.43
C GLU A 44 10.27 -3.08 -22.20
N ALA A 45 9.28 -3.68 -21.52
CA ALA A 45 8.34 -4.59 -22.14
C ALA A 45 7.21 -3.87 -22.92
N GLY A 46 7.16 -2.53 -22.89
CA GLY A 46 6.21 -1.72 -23.65
C GLY A 46 4.85 -1.57 -22.98
N PHE A 47 4.75 -1.69 -21.64
CA PHE A 47 3.54 -1.36 -20.91
C PHE A 47 3.34 0.15 -20.85
N ASP A 48 2.08 0.61 -20.87
CA ASP A 48 1.71 2.02 -20.80
C ASP A 48 1.76 2.58 -19.36
N GLY A 49 1.86 1.71 -18.35
CA GLY A 49 1.91 2.12 -16.95
C GLY A 49 2.00 0.95 -15.98
N VAL A 50 2.08 1.29 -14.69
CA VAL A 50 2.06 0.35 -13.57
C VAL A 50 1.12 0.84 -12.48
N GLU A 51 0.49 -0.08 -11.75
CA GLU A 51 -0.27 0.21 -10.54
C GLU A 51 0.45 -0.38 -9.33
N ILE A 52 0.81 0.47 -8.37
CA ILE A 52 1.42 0.07 -7.10
C ILE A 52 0.33 -0.53 -6.21
N HIS A 53 0.46 -1.81 -5.88
CA HIS A 53 -0.58 -2.53 -5.15
C HIS A 53 -0.43 -2.38 -3.64
N GLY A 54 -1.04 -1.33 -3.07
CA GLY A 54 -1.09 -1.03 -1.64
C GLY A 54 -2.38 -1.47 -0.94
N ALA A 55 -3.04 -2.53 -1.43
CA ALA A 55 -4.36 -2.97 -0.96
C ALA A 55 -4.39 -4.45 -0.57
N ASN A 56 -5.55 -4.93 -0.08
CA ASN A 56 -5.93 -6.34 0.04
C ASN A 56 -4.97 -7.20 0.86
N HIS A 57 -4.44 -6.66 1.95
CA HIS A 57 -3.53 -7.33 2.91
C HIS A 57 -2.20 -7.81 2.31
N TYR A 58 -1.81 -7.30 1.11
CA TYR A 58 -0.48 -7.54 0.57
C TYR A 58 0.56 -6.63 1.23
N LEU A 59 1.82 -6.79 0.88
CA LEU A 59 2.94 -6.27 1.65
C LEU A 59 2.85 -4.75 1.96
N ILE A 60 2.53 -3.92 0.97
CA ILE A 60 2.43 -2.46 1.19
C ILE A 60 1.28 -2.14 2.15
N HIS A 61 0.11 -2.78 1.97
CA HIS A 61 -1.01 -2.66 2.90
C HIS A 61 -0.60 -3.05 4.33
N GLN A 62 0.16 -4.15 4.48
CA GLN A 62 0.63 -4.62 5.78
C GLN A 62 1.54 -3.59 6.47
N PHE A 63 2.36 -2.83 5.74
CA PHE A 63 3.17 -1.76 6.30
C PHE A 63 2.32 -0.58 6.78
N VAL A 64 1.22 -0.26 6.10
CA VAL A 64 0.27 0.79 6.53
C VAL A 64 -0.54 0.36 7.75
N SER A 65 -0.84 -0.92 7.89
CA SER A 65 -1.71 -1.46 8.92
C SER A 65 -1.04 -1.54 10.30
N PRO A 66 -1.58 -0.93 11.35
CA PRO A 66 -1.09 -1.10 12.72
C PRO A 66 -1.32 -2.53 13.25
N TYR A 67 -2.17 -3.33 12.62
CA TYR A 67 -2.32 -4.75 12.95
C TYR A 67 -1.11 -5.56 12.51
N TYR A 68 -0.58 -5.31 11.31
CA TYR A 68 0.54 -6.06 10.74
C TYR A 68 1.89 -5.42 11.03
N ASN A 69 1.98 -4.08 11.05
CA ASN A 69 3.21 -3.36 11.32
C ASN A 69 3.34 -3.03 12.82
N ARG A 70 4.05 -3.89 13.53
CA ARG A 70 4.33 -3.76 14.98
C ARG A 70 5.82 -3.52 15.24
N ARG A 71 6.50 -2.92 14.25
CA ARG A 71 7.94 -2.64 14.33
C ARG A 71 8.24 -1.54 15.35
N ASN A 72 9.51 -1.46 15.75
CA ASN A 72 10.02 -0.42 16.65
C ASN A 72 11.25 0.31 16.08
N ASP A 73 11.52 0.13 14.79
CA ASP A 73 12.57 0.81 14.05
C ASP A 73 11.99 1.94 13.15
N VAL A 74 12.81 2.46 12.24
CA VAL A 74 12.40 3.53 11.31
C VAL A 74 11.26 3.12 10.36
N TRP A 75 10.97 1.83 10.22
CA TRP A 75 9.89 1.28 9.41
C TRP A 75 8.60 1.06 10.22
N ALA A 76 8.58 1.45 11.51
CA ALA A 76 7.38 1.52 12.32
C ALA A 76 6.42 2.61 11.86
N ASP A 77 6.93 3.61 11.15
CA ASP A 77 6.10 4.62 10.48
C ASP A 77 5.29 3.96 9.35
N ASN A 78 3.98 3.92 9.52
CA ASN A 78 3.03 3.26 8.62
C ASN A 78 3.04 3.80 7.19
N TYR A 79 3.52 5.02 6.98
CA TYR A 79 3.52 5.67 5.67
C TYR A 79 4.88 5.63 4.97
N LYS A 80 5.95 5.35 5.70
CA LYS A 80 7.31 5.40 5.17
C LYS A 80 7.55 4.40 4.04
N PHE A 81 7.10 3.16 4.20
CA PHE A 81 7.30 2.12 3.17
C PHE A 81 6.53 2.42 1.88
N PRO A 82 5.19 2.68 1.90
CA PRO A 82 4.46 3.04 0.68
C PRO A 82 5.05 4.28 -0.02
N VAL A 83 5.45 5.31 0.72
CA VAL A 83 6.08 6.51 0.15
C VAL A 83 7.41 6.17 -0.52
N ALA A 84 8.26 5.37 0.12
CA ALA A 84 9.54 4.95 -0.44
C ALA A 84 9.38 4.11 -1.72
N VAL A 85 8.38 3.23 -1.77
CA VAL A 85 8.04 2.46 -2.98
C VAL A 85 7.60 3.38 -4.11
N ILE A 86 6.71 4.35 -3.83
CA ILE A 86 6.26 5.34 -4.83
C ILE A 86 7.47 6.12 -5.37
N ASP A 87 8.35 6.59 -4.49
CA ASP A 87 9.54 7.37 -4.89
C ASP A 87 10.47 6.56 -5.80
N GLU A 88 10.67 5.27 -5.52
CA GLU A 88 11.52 4.41 -6.35
C GLU A 88 10.87 4.09 -7.71
N VAL A 89 9.55 3.87 -7.76
CA VAL A 89 8.78 3.69 -9.01
C VAL A 89 8.86 4.96 -9.87
N VAL A 90 8.66 6.14 -9.27
CA VAL A 90 8.79 7.43 -9.95
C VAL A 90 10.20 7.65 -10.47
N LYS A 91 11.22 7.27 -9.71
CA LYS A 91 12.62 7.34 -10.13
C LYS A 91 12.88 6.44 -11.35
N ALA A 92 12.32 5.23 -11.36
CA ALA A 92 12.42 4.32 -12.51
C ALA A 92 11.71 4.89 -13.76
N LYS A 93 10.50 5.46 -13.60
CA LYS A 93 9.81 6.19 -14.69
C LYS A 93 10.71 7.28 -15.27
N LYS A 94 11.25 8.16 -14.43
CA LYS A 94 12.11 9.28 -14.89
C LYS A 94 13.38 8.82 -15.62
N ALA A 95 13.90 7.64 -15.26
CA ALA A 95 15.13 7.11 -15.85
C ALA A 95 14.92 6.34 -17.16
N HIS A 96 13.74 5.74 -17.36
CA HIS A 96 13.52 4.72 -18.39
C HIS A 96 12.27 4.92 -19.25
N ALA A 97 11.29 5.73 -18.82
CA ALA A 97 10.05 5.91 -19.54
C ALA A 97 10.01 7.21 -20.36
N TYR A 98 9.06 7.26 -21.29
CA TYR A 98 8.57 8.48 -21.89
C TYR A 98 7.61 9.19 -20.93
N ASP A 99 7.32 10.47 -21.14
CA ASP A 99 6.55 11.33 -20.21
C ASP A 99 5.12 10.85 -19.93
N ASP A 100 4.53 10.05 -20.81
CA ASP A 100 3.15 9.55 -20.75
C ASP A 100 3.00 8.21 -20.00
N PHE A 101 4.08 7.65 -19.42
CA PHE A 101 3.97 6.40 -18.63
C PHE A 101 3.15 6.63 -17.36
N ILE A 102 2.10 5.84 -17.15
CA ILE A 102 1.11 6.00 -16.08
C ILE A 102 1.58 5.32 -14.79
N ILE A 103 1.42 6.00 -13.65
CA ILE A 103 1.63 5.42 -12.31
C ILE A 103 0.35 5.56 -11.49
N GLY A 104 -0.31 4.44 -11.18
CA GLY A 104 -1.42 4.37 -10.25
C GLY A 104 -1.01 3.87 -8.86
N TYR A 105 -1.80 4.21 -7.85
CA TYR A 105 -1.68 3.62 -6.51
C TYR A 105 -3.02 3.05 -6.07
N ARG A 106 -3.03 1.76 -5.69
CA ARG A 106 -4.23 1.07 -5.21
C ARG A 106 -4.19 0.93 -3.69
N LEU A 107 -5.26 1.30 -3.00
CA LEU A 107 -5.42 1.17 -1.56
C LEU A 107 -6.72 0.48 -1.16
N SER A 108 -6.75 -0.14 0.02
CA SER A 108 -7.97 -0.52 0.74
C SER A 108 -8.24 0.53 1.81
N PRO A 109 -9.42 1.18 1.84
CA PRO A 109 -9.64 2.32 2.74
C PRO A 109 -9.79 1.93 4.21
N GLU A 110 -10.22 0.71 4.49
CA GLU A 110 -10.33 0.14 5.83
C GLU A 110 -10.08 -1.36 5.79
N GLU A 111 -9.68 -1.92 6.93
CA GLU A 111 -9.58 -3.37 7.14
C GLU A 111 -10.43 -3.82 8.35
N ALA A 112 -10.62 -5.13 8.48
CA ALA A 112 -11.48 -5.69 9.54
C ALA A 112 -10.75 -5.92 10.87
N GLU A 113 -9.43 -5.93 10.83
CA GLU A 113 -8.53 -6.14 11.96
C GLU A 113 -8.61 -4.95 12.94
N SER A 114 -8.35 -5.23 14.24
CA SER A 114 -8.30 -4.21 15.29
C SER A 114 -7.06 -4.44 16.19
N PRO A 115 -6.18 -3.44 16.37
CA PRO A 115 -6.17 -2.17 15.64
C PRO A 115 -5.87 -2.41 14.15
N GLY A 116 -6.54 -1.67 13.25
CA GLY A 116 -6.40 -1.85 11.82
C GLY A 116 -6.39 -0.52 11.05
N ILE A 117 -6.35 -0.60 9.72
CA ILE A 117 -6.49 0.60 8.89
C ILE A 117 -7.92 1.14 9.07
N SER A 118 -8.01 2.35 9.61
CA SER A 118 -9.22 3.17 9.67
C SER A 118 -9.21 4.24 8.56
N MET A 119 -10.35 4.93 8.39
CA MET A 119 -10.42 6.03 7.42
C MET A 119 -9.48 7.18 7.79
N GLU A 120 -9.19 7.41 9.07
CA GLU A 120 -8.22 8.42 9.51
C GLU A 120 -6.79 8.06 9.07
N ILE A 121 -6.42 6.78 9.13
CA ILE A 121 -5.12 6.29 8.61
C ILE A 121 -5.07 6.44 7.10
N THR A 122 -6.16 6.14 6.41
CA THR A 122 -6.25 6.29 4.94
C THR A 122 -6.20 7.76 4.51
N GLU A 123 -6.88 8.65 5.23
CA GLU A 123 -6.80 10.11 5.01
C GLU A 123 -5.36 10.59 5.12
N GLU A 124 -4.65 10.20 6.17
CA GLU A 124 -3.24 10.56 6.35
C GLU A 124 -2.35 9.94 5.26
N LEU A 125 -2.57 8.68 4.87
CA LEU A 125 -1.84 8.09 3.74
C LEU A 125 -2.03 8.91 2.46
N ILE A 126 -3.27 9.32 2.16
CA ILE A 126 -3.58 10.15 0.98
C ILE A 126 -2.84 11.49 1.07
N HIS A 127 -2.82 12.15 2.25
CA HIS A 127 -2.05 13.38 2.45
C HIS A 127 -0.55 13.18 2.19
N GLN A 128 0.03 12.06 2.63
CA GLN A 128 1.45 11.74 2.42
C GLN A 128 1.79 11.53 0.95
N ILE A 129 0.86 11.02 0.14
CA ILE A 129 1.09 10.71 -1.26
C ILE A 129 0.51 11.75 -2.25
N ALA A 130 -0.29 12.72 -1.77
CA ALA A 130 -0.98 13.71 -2.61
C ALA A 130 -0.05 14.56 -3.49
N ASN A 131 1.17 14.81 -3.04
CA ASN A 131 2.18 15.58 -3.79
C ASN A 131 3.13 14.70 -4.62
N LYS A 132 2.90 13.39 -4.65
CA LYS A 132 3.67 12.47 -5.51
C LYS A 132 3.10 12.48 -6.92
N PRO A 133 3.92 12.30 -7.95
CA PRO A 133 3.45 12.29 -9.34
C PRO A 133 2.75 10.96 -9.69
N LEU A 134 1.62 10.74 -9.03
CA LEU A 134 0.67 9.66 -9.31
C LEU A 134 -0.40 10.19 -10.27
N ASP A 135 -0.79 9.38 -11.25
CA ASP A 135 -1.82 9.73 -12.22
C ASP A 135 -3.23 9.44 -11.69
N TYR A 136 -3.37 8.45 -10.79
CA TYR A 136 -4.64 8.13 -10.13
C TYR A 136 -4.45 7.36 -8.82
N ILE A 137 -5.50 7.39 -7.99
CA ILE A 137 -5.69 6.49 -6.84
C ILE A 137 -6.84 5.54 -7.14
N HIS A 138 -6.58 4.24 -7.02
CA HIS A 138 -7.58 3.18 -7.17
C HIS A 138 -8.06 2.71 -5.79
N VAL A 139 -9.33 2.94 -5.48
CA VAL A 139 -9.93 2.50 -4.22
C VAL A 139 -10.46 1.08 -4.37
N SER A 140 -9.85 0.13 -3.66
CA SER A 140 -10.24 -1.29 -3.67
C SER A 140 -11.41 -1.53 -2.72
N LEU A 141 -12.62 -1.59 -3.23
CA LEU A 141 -13.85 -1.86 -2.50
C LEU A 141 -14.59 -3.04 -3.13
N MET A 142 -15.26 -3.84 -2.29
CA MET A 142 -16.22 -4.85 -2.76
C MET A 142 -17.58 -4.24 -3.10
N ASP A 143 -17.94 -3.12 -2.44
CA ASP A 143 -19.19 -2.39 -2.64
C ASP A 143 -18.91 -0.90 -2.54
N VAL A 144 -19.24 -0.16 -3.61
CA VAL A 144 -19.06 1.31 -3.69
C VAL A 144 -19.97 2.07 -2.71
N ASN A 145 -21.06 1.45 -2.24
CA ASN A 145 -21.96 2.02 -1.24
C ASN A 145 -21.54 1.70 0.19
N SER A 146 -20.40 1.01 0.37
CA SER A 146 -19.94 0.63 1.70
C SER A 146 -19.59 1.85 2.54
N VAL A 147 -19.98 1.79 3.83
CA VAL A 147 -19.77 2.87 4.79
C VAL A 147 -18.65 2.53 5.77
N THR A 148 -18.09 3.56 6.39
CA THR A 148 -17.05 3.43 7.41
C THR A 148 -17.56 2.71 8.64
N ARG A 149 -16.71 1.89 9.26
CA ARG A 149 -17.10 1.03 10.39
C ARG A 149 -16.99 1.73 11.72
N GLU A 150 -15.98 2.56 11.89
CA GLU A 150 -15.64 3.18 13.19
C GLU A 150 -14.98 4.56 12.99
N GLY A 151 -14.55 5.18 14.09
CA GLY A 151 -13.87 6.47 14.08
C GLY A 151 -14.77 7.67 13.83
N LYS A 152 -14.15 8.79 13.48
CA LYS A 152 -14.86 10.08 13.27
C LYS A 152 -15.82 10.06 12.08
N TYR A 153 -15.60 9.18 11.13
CA TYR A 153 -16.38 9.07 9.88
C TYR A 153 -17.40 7.94 9.89
N LYS A 154 -17.66 7.32 11.06
CA LYS A 154 -18.57 6.17 11.16
C LYS A 154 -19.92 6.39 10.48
N GLY A 155 -20.23 5.51 9.51
CA GLY A 155 -21.48 5.53 8.75
C GLY A 155 -21.43 6.37 7.47
N GLU A 156 -20.34 7.08 7.20
CA GLU A 156 -20.16 7.82 5.96
C GLU A 156 -19.65 6.92 4.82
N ASN A 157 -19.98 7.24 3.59
CA ASN A 157 -19.53 6.48 2.43
C ASN A 157 -18.02 6.62 2.23
N ARG A 158 -17.31 5.50 2.14
CA ARG A 158 -15.85 5.46 2.04
C ARG A 158 -15.31 6.12 0.78
N LEU A 159 -15.98 5.91 -0.34
CA LEU A 159 -15.54 6.47 -1.62
C LEU A 159 -15.74 7.98 -1.69
N GLU A 160 -16.88 8.47 -1.16
CA GLU A 160 -17.16 9.90 -1.09
C GLU A 160 -16.14 10.65 -0.21
N LEU A 161 -15.74 10.06 0.91
CA LEU A 161 -14.70 10.62 1.78
C LEU A 161 -13.33 10.73 1.10
N ILE A 162 -12.97 9.77 0.26
CA ILE A 162 -11.69 9.78 -0.47
C ILE A 162 -11.72 10.76 -1.63
N HIS A 163 -12.88 11.05 -2.19
CA HIS A 163 -13.05 11.95 -3.34
C HIS A 163 -13.04 13.44 -2.95
N GLN A 164 -13.21 13.78 -1.67
CA GLN A 164 -13.20 15.17 -1.15
C GLN A 164 -11.77 15.74 -1.11
#